data_3dfe749df069053f80385a3a3ea4aaa7
#
_entry.id   3dfe749df069053f80385a3a3ea4aaa7
#
_cell.length_a   1.000
_cell.length_b   1.000
_cell.length_c   1.000
_cell.angle_alpha   90.00
_cell.angle_beta   90.00
_cell.angle_gamma   90.00
#
_symmetry.space_group_name_H-M   'P 1'
#
loop_
_entity.id
_entity.type
_entity.pdbx_description
1 polymer ?
#
loop_
_entity_poly.entity_id
_entity_poly.type
_entity_poly.pdbx_seq_one_letter_code
_entity_poly.pdbx_strand_id
1 'polypeptide(L)'
;STLRVLANTSAYPESADYPNDGNGSDHDSLGLFQMRPASGWGTVAELMDSAYQARAFYGGESGPNYPSPRGLLDIPGWQQLDPGEAAQAVEVSAYPDRYQNYQPVAQAILDALTRPAPSGNGGGDETPVVPETTRIVFPLPEGTWVRTSPFGWRNDPITGERRFHAGSDFAAPDGTPIYAVADGVVVRANYTDAGGGIIVIEHTVGGQRVASMYVHMWQHGIHVADGDTVTAG
;
A
#
# COMPACT_ATOMS: atom_id res chain seq x y z
N SER A 1 2.29 -4.77 -6.65
CA SER A 1 3.08 -4.99 -5.44
C SER A 1 2.16 -4.97 -4.22
N THR A 2 2.39 -5.85 -3.28
CA THR A 2 1.64 -5.93 -2.02
C THR A 2 2.33 -5.14 -0.90
N LEU A 3 3.35 -4.34 -1.23
CA LEU A 3 4.27 -3.70 -0.29
C LEU A 3 4.97 -4.71 0.66
N ARG A 4 5.13 -5.95 0.21
CA ARG A 4 5.84 -7.01 0.93
C ARG A 4 7.12 -7.37 0.20
N VAL A 5 8.20 -7.48 0.94
CA VAL A 5 9.46 -8.03 0.46
C VAL A 5 9.33 -9.56 0.45
N LEU A 6 9.17 -10.18 -0.71
CA LEU A 6 8.97 -11.62 -0.80
C LEU A 6 10.26 -12.33 -1.22
N ALA A 7 10.62 -13.35 -0.46
CA ALA A 7 11.58 -14.37 -0.89
C ALA A 7 10.95 -15.29 -1.94
N ASN A 8 11.75 -16.08 -2.64
CA ASN A 8 11.28 -17.13 -3.53
C ASN A 8 12.20 -18.36 -3.39
N THR A 9 11.98 -19.13 -2.35
CA THR A 9 12.83 -20.26 -1.98
C THR A 9 12.76 -21.42 -2.96
N SER A 10 11.74 -21.45 -3.81
CA SER A 10 11.63 -22.47 -4.86
C SER A 10 12.59 -22.19 -6.03
N ALA A 11 12.82 -20.92 -6.35
CA ALA A 11 13.75 -20.50 -7.40
C ALA A 11 15.16 -20.26 -6.83
N TYR A 12 15.21 -19.59 -5.66
CA TYR A 12 16.46 -19.17 -4.99
C TYR A 12 16.34 -19.44 -3.49
N PRO A 13 16.78 -20.65 -3.01
CA PRO A 13 16.71 -20.99 -1.58
C PRO A 13 17.35 -19.97 -0.67
N GLU A 14 18.46 -19.36 -1.10
CA GLU A 14 19.21 -18.33 -0.38
C GLU A 14 18.44 -17.02 -0.17
N SER A 15 17.34 -16.80 -0.89
CA SER A 15 16.50 -15.62 -0.70
C SER A 15 15.86 -15.56 0.68
N ALA A 16 15.74 -16.69 1.37
CA ALA A 16 15.24 -16.76 2.74
C ALA A 16 16.22 -16.17 3.78
N ASP A 17 17.50 -16.06 3.45
CA ASP A 17 18.53 -15.52 4.34
C ASP A 17 18.48 -13.99 4.48
N TYR A 18 17.70 -13.33 3.62
CA TYR A 18 17.49 -11.88 3.66
C TYR A 18 16.20 -11.52 4.41
N PRO A 19 16.11 -10.31 5.00
CA PRO A 19 14.88 -9.83 5.60
C PRO A 19 13.72 -9.92 4.61
N ASN A 20 12.64 -10.60 4.98
CA ASN A 20 11.50 -10.82 4.11
C ASN A 20 10.19 -10.95 4.89
N ASP A 21 9.06 -10.73 4.22
CA ASP A 21 7.69 -10.82 4.75
C ASP A 21 7.00 -12.14 4.36
N GLY A 22 7.75 -13.10 3.88
CA GLY A 22 7.27 -14.41 3.49
C GLY A 22 7.72 -14.82 2.10
N ASN A 23 7.19 -15.96 1.62
CA ASN A 23 7.61 -16.58 0.37
C ASN A 23 6.62 -16.30 -0.75
N GLY A 24 7.12 -15.89 -1.92
CA GLY A 24 6.41 -15.78 -3.18
C GLY A 24 6.51 -17.06 -4.00
N SER A 25 5.74 -17.12 -5.10
CA SER A 25 5.74 -18.27 -6.02
C SER A 25 5.56 -17.85 -7.48
N ASP A 26 5.70 -16.57 -7.80
CA ASP A 26 5.55 -16.08 -9.16
C ASP A 26 6.89 -16.18 -9.90
N HIS A 27 7.05 -17.22 -10.71
CA HIS A 27 8.26 -17.52 -11.46
C HIS A 27 9.52 -17.50 -10.56
N ASP A 28 10.45 -16.60 -10.85
CA ASP A 28 11.67 -16.32 -10.10
C ASP A 28 11.68 -14.91 -9.48
N SER A 29 10.50 -14.32 -9.29
CA SER A 29 10.32 -12.97 -8.77
C SER A 29 10.74 -12.85 -7.30
N LEU A 30 11.41 -11.73 -6.96
CA LEU A 30 11.95 -11.44 -5.64
C LEU A 30 11.61 -10.02 -5.18
N GLY A 31 11.59 -9.84 -3.86
CA GLY A 31 11.58 -8.54 -3.19
C GLY A 31 10.26 -7.78 -3.27
N LEU A 32 10.35 -6.46 -3.07
CA LEU A 32 9.20 -5.56 -2.97
C LEU A 32 8.45 -5.38 -4.29
N PHE A 33 9.18 -5.20 -5.39
CA PHE A 33 8.62 -4.98 -6.73
C PHE A 33 8.45 -6.29 -7.52
N GLN A 34 8.85 -7.42 -6.95
CA GLN A 34 8.77 -8.73 -7.60
C GLN A 34 9.54 -8.79 -8.93
N MET A 35 10.72 -8.20 -8.92
CA MET A 35 11.64 -8.20 -10.06
C MET A 35 12.32 -9.55 -10.21
N ARG A 36 12.71 -9.89 -11.44
CA ARG A 36 13.22 -11.22 -11.79
C ARG A 36 14.72 -11.19 -12.08
N PRO A 37 15.55 -11.96 -11.34
CA PRO A 37 16.97 -12.14 -11.66
C PRO A 37 17.19 -12.63 -13.10
N ALA A 38 16.40 -13.60 -13.56
CA ALA A 38 16.50 -14.13 -14.91
C ALA A 38 16.20 -13.10 -16.02
N SER A 39 15.52 -12.02 -15.68
CA SER A 39 15.25 -10.91 -16.61
C SER A 39 16.27 -9.78 -16.50
N GLY A 40 17.33 -9.96 -15.74
CA GLY A 40 18.45 -9.01 -15.65
C GLY A 40 18.22 -7.84 -14.67
N TRP A 41 17.21 -7.92 -13.81
CA TRP A 41 16.91 -6.85 -12.85
C TRP A 41 17.93 -6.72 -11.73
N GLY A 42 18.69 -7.78 -11.45
CA GLY A 42 19.73 -7.82 -10.42
C GLY A 42 19.97 -9.21 -9.87
N THR A 43 20.94 -9.34 -8.98
CA THR A 43 21.22 -10.57 -8.22
C THR A 43 20.17 -10.77 -7.12
N VAL A 44 20.12 -11.97 -6.52
CA VAL A 44 19.22 -12.25 -5.39
C VAL A 44 19.43 -11.25 -4.25
N ALA A 45 20.68 -10.98 -3.88
CA ALA A 45 21.02 -10.03 -2.81
C ALA A 45 20.51 -8.62 -3.10
N GLU A 46 20.69 -8.14 -4.33
CA GLU A 46 20.23 -6.82 -4.77
C GLU A 46 18.70 -6.75 -4.80
N LEU A 47 18.01 -7.79 -5.27
CA LEU A 47 16.55 -7.81 -5.35
C LEU A 47 15.86 -8.06 -4.01
N MET A 48 16.59 -8.49 -2.98
CA MET A 48 16.06 -8.52 -1.62
C MET A 48 16.28 -7.18 -0.87
N ASP A 49 17.03 -6.22 -1.46
CA ASP A 49 17.12 -4.83 -1.01
C ASP A 49 16.05 -3.95 -1.68
N SER A 50 15.07 -3.50 -0.90
CA SER A 50 13.98 -2.65 -1.39
C SER A 50 14.46 -1.30 -1.95
N ALA A 51 15.57 -0.76 -1.42
CA ALA A 51 16.14 0.48 -1.93
C ALA A 51 16.82 0.28 -3.29
N TYR A 52 17.47 -0.87 -3.49
CA TYR A 52 17.97 -1.25 -4.82
C TYR A 52 16.83 -1.37 -5.82
N GLN A 53 15.78 -2.10 -5.48
CA GLN A 53 14.62 -2.28 -6.37
C GLN A 53 13.93 -0.95 -6.72
N ALA A 54 13.81 -0.04 -5.76
CA ALA A 54 13.28 1.29 -6.05
C ALA A 54 14.15 2.03 -7.07
N ARG A 55 15.49 2.01 -6.91
CA ARG A 55 16.41 2.62 -7.88
C ARG A 55 16.33 1.95 -9.26
N ALA A 56 16.20 0.62 -9.29
CA ALA A 56 16.05 -0.14 -10.53
C ALA A 56 14.71 0.18 -11.23
N PHE A 57 13.62 0.29 -10.47
CA PHE A 57 12.30 0.67 -11.00
C PHE A 57 12.32 2.06 -11.64
N TYR A 58 12.94 3.05 -10.98
CA TYR A 58 13.07 4.37 -11.58
C TYR A 58 14.08 4.41 -12.72
N GLY A 59 15.16 3.66 -12.66
CA GLY A 59 16.15 3.56 -13.73
C GLY A 59 16.89 4.86 -14.03
N GLY A 60 17.05 5.18 -15.32
CA GLY A 60 17.84 6.29 -15.81
C GLY A 60 19.33 5.96 -15.93
N GLU A 61 20.14 6.84 -16.50
CA GLU A 61 21.58 6.61 -16.76
C GLU A 61 22.38 6.24 -15.50
N SER A 62 21.94 6.68 -14.34
CA SER A 62 22.54 6.31 -13.04
C SER A 62 21.86 5.12 -12.36
N GLY A 63 20.85 4.55 -12.96
CA GLY A 63 20.14 3.38 -12.45
C GLY A 63 21.00 2.12 -12.48
N PRO A 64 20.80 1.19 -11.53
CA PRO A 64 21.67 0.03 -11.39
C PRO A 64 21.59 -0.95 -12.57
N ASN A 65 20.51 -0.92 -13.32
CA ASN A 65 20.21 -1.81 -14.45
C ASN A 65 20.31 -1.13 -15.83
N TYR A 66 20.81 0.12 -15.90
CA TYR A 66 20.98 0.80 -17.18
C TYR A 66 21.97 0.07 -18.11
N PRO A 67 21.69 -0.04 -19.41
CA PRO A 67 20.49 0.42 -20.13
C PRO A 67 19.33 -0.58 -20.20
N SER A 68 19.43 -1.71 -19.55
CA SER A 68 18.43 -2.78 -19.63
C SER A 68 18.53 -3.72 -18.42
N PRO A 69 17.40 -4.09 -17.80
CA PRO A 69 16.01 -3.67 -18.08
C PRO A 69 15.78 -2.17 -17.87
N ARG A 70 14.87 -1.59 -18.66
CA ARG A 70 14.57 -0.16 -18.57
C ARG A 70 13.72 0.17 -17.35
N GLY A 71 14.16 1.15 -16.56
CA GLY A 71 13.32 1.76 -15.55
C GLY A 71 12.42 2.86 -16.11
N LEU A 72 11.66 3.51 -15.24
CA LEU A 72 10.68 4.53 -15.60
C LEU A 72 11.32 5.71 -16.38
N LEU A 73 12.46 6.20 -15.91
CA LEU A 73 13.16 7.34 -16.52
C LEU A 73 13.75 7.02 -17.91
N ASP A 74 13.87 5.74 -18.25
CA ASP A 74 14.36 5.27 -19.55
C ASP A 74 13.23 5.12 -20.60
N ILE A 75 11.99 5.38 -20.21
CA ILE A 75 10.80 5.26 -21.06
C ILE A 75 10.49 6.63 -21.65
N PRO A 76 10.62 6.83 -22.99
CA PRO A 76 10.28 8.10 -23.61
C PRO A 76 8.82 8.48 -23.35
N GLY A 77 8.59 9.71 -22.87
CA GLY A 77 7.25 10.24 -22.65
C GLY A 77 6.54 9.73 -21.39
N TRP A 78 7.25 9.11 -20.45
CA TRP A 78 6.67 8.58 -19.21
C TRP A 78 5.87 9.61 -18.42
N GLN A 79 6.23 10.90 -18.49
CA GLN A 79 5.52 11.99 -17.78
C GLN A 79 4.11 12.25 -18.31
N GLN A 80 3.76 11.75 -19.49
CA GLN A 80 2.45 11.87 -20.11
C GLN A 80 1.57 10.62 -19.87
N LEU A 81 2.15 9.56 -19.31
CA LEU A 81 1.42 8.33 -19.00
C LEU A 81 0.64 8.50 -17.68
N ASP A 82 -0.53 7.89 -17.62
CA ASP A 82 -1.18 7.70 -16.34
C ASP A 82 -0.30 6.83 -15.40
N PRO A 83 -0.36 7.01 -14.06
CA PRO A 83 0.49 6.26 -13.13
C PRO A 83 0.41 4.73 -13.31
N GLY A 84 -0.77 4.20 -13.63
CA GLY A 84 -0.95 2.77 -13.92
C GLY A 84 -0.25 2.35 -15.22
N GLU A 85 -0.33 3.15 -16.26
CA GLU A 85 0.36 2.92 -17.54
C GLU A 85 1.88 3.03 -17.38
N ALA A 86 2.35 4.01 -16.61
CA ALA A 86 3.76 4.19 -16.31
C ALA A 86 4.34 2.97 -15.58
N ALA A 87 3.63 2.47 -14.55
CA ALA A 87 4.02 1.25 -13.84
C ALA A 87 4.04 0.03 -14.77
N GLN A 88 3.01 -0.13 -15.62
CA GLN A 88 2.96 -1.21 -16.60
C GLN A 88 4.10 -1.15 -17.62
N ALA A 89 4.50 0.04 -18.03
CA ALA A 89 5.59 0.21 -18.99
C ALA A 89 6.95 -0.27 -18.44
N VAL A 90 7.15 -0.23 -17.12
CA VAL A 90 8.34 -0.77 -16.45
C VAL A 90 8.19 -2.28 -16.20
N GLU A 91 7.09 -2.68 -15.58
CA GLU A 91 6.89 -4.04 -15.06
C GLU A 91 6.52 -5.06 -16.16
N VAL A 92 5.95 -4.61 -17.27
CA VAL A 92 5.50 -5.46 -18.39
C VAL A 92 4.68 -6.67 -17.91
N SER A 93 3.79 -6.42 -16.96
CA SER A 93 2.95 -7.45 -16.33
C SER A 93 1.96 -8.04 -17.33
N ALA A 94 1.62 -9.32 -17.15
CA ALA A 94 0.53 -9.98 -17.87
C ALA A 94 -0.86 -9.39 -17.58
N TYR A 95 -0.97 -8.51 -16.59
CA TYR A 95 -2.20 -7.90 -16.12
C TYR A 95 -2.11 -6.37 -16.07
N PRO A 96 -2.06 -5.68 -17.23
CA PRO A 96 -1.79 -4.24 -17.31
C PRO A 96 -2.79 -3.39 -16.53
N ASP A 97 -4.07 -3.75 -16.55
CA ASP A 97 -5.14 -2.96 -15.92
C ASP A 97 -5.13 -3.00 -14.39
N ARG A 98 -4.32 -3.86 -13.78
CA ARG A 98 -4.28 -3.99 -12.31
C ARG A 98 -3.63 -2.79 -11.61
N TYR A 99 -2.70 -2.11 -12.25
CA TYR A 99 -2.00 -0.98 -11.62
C TYR A 99 -2.93 0.21 -11.35
N GLN A 100 -3.87 0.48 -12.26
CA GLN A 100 -4.84 1.56 -12.10
C GLN A 100 -5.73 1.37 -10.86
N ASN A 101 -6.06 0.13 -10.52
CA ASN A 101 -6.89 -0.18 -9.34
C ASN A 101 -6.22 0.21 -8.01
N TYR A 102 -4.90 0.35 -7.99
CA TYR A 102 -4.14 0.73 -6.79
C TYR A 102 -3.80 2.22 -6.74
N GLN A 103 -4.08 2.98 -7.78
CA GLN A 103 -3.75 4.40 -7.86
C GLN A 103 -4.37 5.21 -6.72
N PRO A 104 -5.65 5.04 -6.34
CA PRO A 104 -6.23 5.79 -5.22
C PRO A 104 -5.52 5.52 -3.89
N VAL A 105 -5.13 4.27 -3.66
CA VAL A 105 -4.41 3.87 -2.43
C VAL A 105 -2.98 4.42 -2.45
N ALA A 106 -2.29 4.32 -3.59
CA ALA A 106 -0.95 4.85 -3.76
C ALA A 106 -0.92 6.37 -3.55
N GLN A 107 -1.91 7.09 -4.11
CA GLN A 107 -2.03 8.53 -3.91
C GLN A 107 -2.27 8.89 -2.44
N ALA A 108 -3.16 8.17 -1.75
CA ALA A 108 -3.42 8.42 -0.33
C ALA A 108 -2.17 8.19 0.54
N ILE A 109 -1.37 7.16 0.24
CA ILE A 109 -0.10 6.89 0.93
C ILE A 109 0.91 8.01 0.62
N LEU A 110 1.02 8.42 -0.64
CA LEU A 110 1.92 9.50 -1.05
C LEU A 110 1.57 10.80 -0.34
N ASP A 111 0.28 11.17 -0.33
CA ASP A 111 -0.21 12.39 0.32
C ASP A 111 0.08 12.35 1.82
N ALA A 112 -0.09 11.21 2.47
CA ALA A 112 0.24 11.03 3.87
C ALA A 112 1.74 11.18 4.16
N LEU A 113 2.60 10.61 3.30
CA LEU A 113 4.05 10.63 3.50
C LEU A 113 4.73 11.94 3.07
N THR A 114 4.13 12.67 2.13
CA THR A 114 4.70 13.93 1.59
C THR A 114 4.15 15.17 2.26
N ARG A 115 3.13 15.03 3.14
CA ARG A 115 2.64 16.16 3.94
C ARG A 115 3.81 16.72 4.76
N PRO A 116 4.12 18.03 4.66
CA PRO A 116 5.18 18.63 5.48
C PRO A 116 4.91 18.36 6.96
N ALA A 117 5.95 17.95 7.69
CA ALA A 117 5.87 17.95 9.15
C ALA A 117 5.50 19.38 9.59
N PRO A 118 4.55 19.56 10.54
CA PRO A 118 4.19 20.87 11.01
C PRO A 118 5.45 21.57 11.56
N SER A 119 5.95 22.54 10.81
CA SER A 119 7.02 23.42 11.32
C SER A 119 6.38 24.30 12.38
N GLY A 120 6.76 24.08 13.63
CA GLY A 120 6.34 24.92 14.74
C GLY A 120 6.86 26.35 14.55
N ASN A 121 6.07 27.18 13.87
CA ASN A 121 6.05 28.63 14.05
C ASN A 121 4.76 29.23 13.45
N GLY A 122 4.02 29.93 14.28
CA GLY A 122 2.66 30.36 14.11
C GLY A 122 2.35 31.19 12.88
N GLY A 123 1.16 30.92 12.33
CA GLY A 123 0.48 31.77 11.34
C GLY A 123 -0.50 30.98 10.47
N GLY A 124 -1.70 30.68 10.94
CA GLY A 124 -2.95 30.66 10.17
C GLY A 124 -3.09 29.72 8.98
N ASP A 125 -2.70 28.47 9.12
CA ASP A 125 -3.28 27.30 8.40
C ASP A 125 -2.86 26.06 9.22
N GLU A 126 -3.66 25.74 10.23
CA GLU A 126 -3.34 24.65 11.16
C GLU A 126 -3.56 23.30 10.45
N THR A 127 -2.52 22.79 9.77
CA THR A 127 -2.51 21.35 9.46
C THR A 127 -2.55 20.58 10.78
N PRO A 128 -3.54 19.70 10.98
CA PRO A 128 -3.68 18.98 12.24
C PRO A 128 -2.39 18.21 12.57
N VAL A 129 -1.89 18.39 13.79
CA VAL A 129 -0.74 17.61 14.28
C VAL A 129 -1.23 16.19 14.52
N VAL A 130 -0.58 15.21 13.88
CA VAL A 130 -0.89 13.79 14.14
C VAL A 130 -0.46 13.46 15.56
N PRO A 131 -1.41 13.13 16.46
CA PRO A 131 -1.08 12.87 17.86
C PRO A 131 -0.24 11.60 18.00
N GLU A 132 0.73 11.64 18.90
CA GLU A 132 1.44 10.44 19.35
C GLU A 132 0.54 9.61 20.25
N THR A 133 0.43 8.31 19.99
CA THR A 133 -0.34 7.38 20.81
C THR A 133 0.39 6.05 21.00
N THR A 134 0.15 5.41 22.11
CA THR A 134 0.52 4.01 22.37
C THR A 134 -0.72 3.11 22.40
N ARG A 135 -1.92 3.71 22.27
CA ARG A 135 -3.18 2.99 22.34
C ARG A 135 -3.59 2.54 20.93
N ILE A 136 -3.73 1.22 20.77
CA ILE A 136 -4.30 0.60 19.57
C ILE A 136 -5.54 -0.18 19.99
N VAL A 137 -6.64 0.00 19.26
CA VAL A 137 -7.91 -0.70 19.50
C VAL A 137 -8.35 -1.47 18.25
N PHE A 138 -9.21 -2.45 18.44
CA PHE A 138 -9.84 -3.12 17.31
C PHE A 138 -10.92 -2.21 16.69
N PRO A 139 -11.03 -2.16 15.33
CA PRO A 139 -11.89 -1.17 14.67
C PRO A 139 -13.41 -1.46 14.76
N LEU A 140 -13.82 -2.54 15.39
CA LEU A 140 -15.23 -2.90 15.55
C LEU A 140 -15.53 -3.29 17.01
N PRO A 141 -16.74 -3.05 17.51
CA PRO A 141 -17.15 -3.47 18.84
C PRO A 141 -17.03 -4.98 19.01
N GLU A 142 -16.53 -5.43 20.16
CA GLU A 142 -16.40 -6.84 20.46
C GLU A 142 -17.75 -7.56 20.37
N GLY A 143 -17.74 -8.76 19.77
CA GLY A 143 -18.95 -9.57 19.62
C GLY A 143 -19.91 -9.14 18.50
N THR A 144 -19.62 -8.07 17.76
CA THR A 144 -20.49 -7.59 16.67
C THR A 144 -20.07 -8.04 15.27
N TRP A 145 -18.95 -8.72 15.13
CA TRP A 145 -18.37 -9.03 13.83
C TRP A 145 -17.95 -10.50 13.68
N VAL A 146 -17.86 -10.95 12.45
CA VAL A 146 -17.27 -12.24 12.05
C VAL A 146 -16.22 -11.96 10.97
N ARG A 147 -15.02 -12.51 11.14
CA ARG A 147 -13.99 -12.44 10.11
C ARG A 147 -14.39 -13.30 8.92
N THR A 148 -14.61 -12.69 7.78
CA THR A 148 -15.07 -13.36 6.56
C THR A 148 -13.94 -13.65 5.58
N SER A 149 -12.87 -12.82 5.58
CA SER A 149 -11.72 -13.05 4.74
C SER A 149 -10.41 -12.57 5.40
N PRO A 150 -9.39 -13.42 5.45
CA PRO A 150 -8.09 -13.05 5.99
C PRO A 150 -7.26 -12.22 5.02
N PHE A 151 -6.31 -11.48 5.55
CA PHE A 151 -5.18 -10.97 4.80
C PHE A 151 -4.37 -12.11 4.19
N GLY A 152 -3.91 -11.95 2.96
CA GLY A 152 -3.05 -12.90 2.28
C GLY A 152 -3.64 -13.50 0.99
N TRP A 153 -3.00 -14.52 0.48
CA TRP A 153 -3.45 -15.20 -0.74
C TRP A 153 -4.72 -16.00 -0.49
N ARG A 154 -5.74 -15.74 -1.29
CA ARG A 154 -7.01 -16.47 -1.26
C ARG A 154 -7.60 -16.60 -2.66
N ASN A 155 -8.54 -17.51 -2.82
CA ASN A 155 -9.39 -17.49 -4.02
C ASN A 155 -10.39 -16.34 -3.86
N ASP A 156 -10.49 -15.51 -4.88
CA ASP A 156 -11.45 -14.42 -4.94
C ASP A 156 -12.88 -15.00 -4.89
N PRO A 157 -13.75 -14.55 -3.99
CA PRO A 157 -15.07 -15.14 -3.83
C PRO A 157 -16.01 -14.85 -5.01
N ILE A 158 -15.67 -13.88 -5.87
CA ILE A 158 -16.48 -13.50 -7.02
C ILE A 158 -15.96 -14.16 -8.30
N THR A 159 -14.65 -14.10 -8.55
CA THR A 159 -14.05 -14.62 -9.79
C THR A 159 -13.49 -16.02 -9.66
N GLY A 160 -13.27 -16.52 -8.45
CA GLY A 160 -12.62 -17.80 -8.17
C GLY A 160 -11.10 -17.80 -8.40
N GLU A 161 -10.55 -16.71 -8.91
CA GLU A 161 -9.11 -16.58 -9.18
C GLU A 161 -8.30 -16.44 -7.88
N ARG A 162 -7.08 -16.96 -7.89
CA ARG A 162 -6.17 -16.77 -6.76
C ARG A 162 -5.67 -15.34 -6.74
N ARG A 163 -6.08 -14.57 -5.72
CA ARG A 163 -5.72 -13.15 -5.54
C ARG A 163 -5.16 -12.91 -4.15
N PHE A 164 -4.26 -11.92 -4.07
CA PHE A 164 -3.80 -11.43 -2.79
C PHE A 164 -4.78 -10.42 -2.22
N HIS A 165 -5.22 -10.65 -0.98
CA HIS A 165 -6.08 -9.76 -0.24
C HIS A 165 -5.23 -8.90 0.70
N ALA A 166 -5.12 -7.60 0.42
CA ALA A 166 -4.28 -6.66 1.16
C ALA A 166 -4.88 -6.17 2.49
N GLY A 167 -6.03 -6.71 2.89
CA GLY A 167 -6.73 -6.39 4.12
C GLY A 167 -7.28 -7.62 4.83
N SER A 168 -7.98 -7.39 5.92
CA SER A 168 -8.86 -8.40 6.54
C SER A 168 -10.29 -7.92 6.48
N ASP A 169 -11.20 -8.77 5.99
CA ASP A 169 -12.62 -8.45 5.94
C ASP A 169 -13.35 -8.95 7.17
N PHE A 170 -14.19 -8.10 7.70
CA PHE A 170 -15.06 -8.38 8.84
C PHE A 170 -16.49 -8.04 8.45
N ALA A 171 -17.39 -9.02 8.51
CA ALA A 171 -18.82 -8.77 8.36
C ALA A 171 -19.41 -8.41 9.72
N ALA A 172 -20.17 -7.32 9.74
CA ALA A 172 -20.92 -6.85 10.90
C ALA A 172 -22.32 -6.40 10.45
N PRO A 173 -23.33 -6.38 11.33
CA PRO A 173 -24.64 -5.82 11.03
C PRO A 173 -24.54 -4.39 10.49
N ASP A 174 -25.48 -4.02 9.60
CA ASP A 174 -25.58 -2.64 9.11
C ASP A 174 -25.76 -1.66 10.27
N GLY A 175 -25.07 -0.50 10.20
CA GLY A 175 -25.05 0.48 11.27
C GLY A 175 -24.06 0.17 12.41
N THR A 176 -23.31 -0.93 12.36
CA THR A 176 -22.23 -1.17 13.32
C THR A 176 -21.17 -0.08 13.19
N PRO A 177 -20.78 0.62 14.28
CA PRO A 177 -19.77 1.66 14.21
C PRO A 177 -18.40 1.09 13.87
N ILE A 178 -17.65 1.82 13.06
CA ILE A 178 -16.25 1.54 12.74
C ILE A 178 -15.40 2.58 13.46
N TYR A 179 -14.46 2.12 14.27
CA TYR A 179 -13.61 2.97 15.10
C TYR A 179 -12.23 3.19 14.47
N ALA A 180 -11.64 4.36 14.72
CA ALA A 180 -10.23 4.57 14.45
C ALA A 180 -9.39 3.63 15.32
N VAL A 181 -8.44 2.90 14.72
CA VAL A 181 -7.59 1.95 15.46
C VAL A 181 -6.64 2.63 16.42
N ALA A 182 -6.30 3.89 16.20
CA ALA A 182 -5.42 4.71 17.02
C ALA A 182 -5.80 6.19 16.89
N ASP A 183 -5.31 7.05 17.78
CA ASP A 183 -5.43 8.49 17.63
C ASP A 183 -4.73 8.92 16.34
N GLY A 184 -5.32 9.87 15.60
CA GLY A 184 -4.77 10.25 14.32
C GLY A 184 -5.47 11.38 13.62
N VAL A 185 -5.06 11.63 12.38
CA VAL A 185 -5.66 12.63 11.49
C VAL A 185 -6.17 11.94 10.24
N VAL A 186 -7.40 12.23 9.86
CA VAL A 186 -8.01 11.75 8.61
C VAL A 186 -7.31 12.44 7.44
N VAL A 187 -6.62 11.67 6.63
CA VAL A 187 -5.94 12.16 5.43
C VAL A 187 -6.78 11.98 4.18
N ARG A 188 -7.81 11.14 4.27
CA ARG A 188 -8.78 10.94 3.20
C ARG A 188 -10.10 10.41 3.76
N ALA A 189 -11.20 11.04 3.39
CA ALA A 189 -12.56 10.53 3.53
C ALA A 189 -13.30 10.74 2.20
N ASN A 190 -13.63 9.67 1.49
CA ASN A 190 -14.23 9.74 0.17
C ASN A 190 -15.22 8.59 -0.05
N TYR A 191 -16.14 8.77 -0.99
CA TYR A 191 -17.07 7.74 -1.47
C TYR A 191 -17.05 7.65 -2.99
N THR A 192 -17.09 6.43 -3.50
CA THR A 192 -17.24 6.15 -4.93
C THR A 192 -18.31 5.08 -5.13
N ASP A 193 -19.09 5.17 -6.18
CA ASP A 193 -20.14 4.18 -6.50
C ASP A 193 -19.56 2.78 -6.78
N ALA A 194 -18.31 2.71 -7.26
CA ALA A 194 -17.64 1.46 -7.59
C ALA A 194 -16.98 0.77 -6.39
N GLY A 195 -16.53 1.52 -5.38
CA GLY A 195 -15.73 1.01 -4.25
C GLY A 195 -16.32 1.24 -2.87
N GLY A 196 -17.42 1.98 -2.77
CA GLY A 196 -17.96 2.42 -1.48
C GLY A 196 -17.14 3.52 -0.83
N GLY A 197 -17.31 3.68 0.47
CA GLY A 197 -16.55 4.62 1.29
C GLY A 197 -15.12 4.16 1.54
N ILE A 198 -14.19 5.11 1.52
CA ILE A 198 -12.78 4.92 1.87
C ILE A 198 -12.40 5.99 2.88
N ILE A 199 -11.87 5.56 4.02
CA ILE A 199 -11.27 6.45 5.02
C ILE A 199 -9.82 5.99 5.23
N VAL A 200 -8.89 6.94 5.18
CA VAL A 200 -7.48 6.72 5.53
C VAL A 200 -7.13 7.67 6.67
N ILE A 201 -6.54 7.11 7.72
CA ILE A 201 -6.14 7.86 8.91
C ILE A 201 -4.64 7.68 9.10
N GLU A 202 -3.92 8.78 9.25
CA GLU A 202 -2.53 8.79 9.64
C GLU A 202 -2.41 8.80 11.17
N HIS A 203 -1.50 7.99 11.69
CA HIS A 203 -1.22 7.84 13.11
C HIS A 203 0.28 7.98 13.37
N THR A 204 0.64 8.38 14.59
CA THR A 204 1.99 8.20 15.11
C THR A 204 1.91 7.26 16.30
N VAL A 205 2.50 6.07 16.17
CA VAL A 205 2.44 5.02 17.19
C VAL A 205 3.85 4.60 17.57
N GLY A 206 4.24 4.86 18.82
CA GLY A 206 5.58 4.56 19.31
C GLY A 206 6.69 5.27 18.50
N GLY A 207 6.46 6.49 18.08
CA GLY A 207 7.37 7.30 17.27
C GLY A 207 7.40 6.92 15.78
N GLN A 208 6.57 5.98 15.35
CA GLN A 208 6.49 5.56 13.94
C GLN A 208 5.21 6.06 13.29
N ARG A 209 5.33 6.62 12.09
CA ARG A 209 4.18 6.99 11.27
C ARG A 209 3.61 5.73 10.60
N VAL A 210 2.34 5.49 10.81
CA VAL A 210 1.58 4.39 10.22
C VAL A 210 0.24 4.92 9.70
N ALA A 211 -0.39 4.21 8.78
CA ALA A 211 -1.73 4.56 8.32
C ALA A 211 -2.65 3.35 8.44
N SER A 212 -3.90 3.61 8.82
CA SER A 212 -5.00 2.65 8.72
C SER A 212 -5.93 3.03 7.59
N MET A 213 -6.49 2.02 6.91
CA MET A 213 -7.45 2.24 5.84
C MET A 213 -8.70 1.39 6.09
N TYR A 214 -9.86 2.02 5.94
CA TYR A 214 -11.18 1.42 6.07
C TYR A 214 -11.90 1.58 4.75
N VAL A 215 -12.53 0.51 4.28
CA VAL A 215 -13.18 0.47 2.96
C VAL A 215 -14.57 -0.14 3.02
N HIS A 216 -15.36 0.07 1.95
CA HIS A 216 -16.70 -0.51 1.76
C HIS A 216 -17.79 0.05 2.66
N MET A 217 -17.60 1.23 3.25
CA MET A 217 -18.66 1.90 4.00
C MET A 217 -19.71 2.51 3.07
N TRP A 218 -20.93 2.63 3.58
CA TRP A 218 -21.97 3.43 2.93
C TRP A 218 -21.61 4.91 2.95
N GLN A 219 -22.06 5.67 1.96
CA GLN A 219 -21.81 7.12 1.91
C GLN A 219 -22.32 7.84 3.16
N HIS A 220 -23.52 7.47 3.63
CA HIS A 220 -24.11 8.04 4.84
C HIS A 220 -23.45 7.58 6.15
N GLY A 221 -22.57 6.57 6.10
CA GLY A 221 -21.78 6.09 7.22
C GLY A 221 -20.40 6.75 7.36
N ILE A 222 -20.05 7.67 6.47
CA ILE A 222 -18.83 8.47 6.59
C ILE A 222 -19.12 9.70 7.44
N HIS A 223 -18.59 9.74 8.65
CA HIS A 223 -18.84 10.79 9.65
C HIS A 223 -17.65 11.71 9.89
N VAL A 224 -16.59 11.56 9.09
CA VAL A 224 -15.36 12.34 9.19
C VAL A 224 -15.01 12.93 7.82
N ALA A 225 -14.23 14.01 7.83
CA ALA A 225 -13.71 14.67 6.65
C ALA A 225 -12.18 14.73 6.66
N ASP A 226 -11.60 15.04 5.52
CA ASP A 226 -10.15 15.27 5.40
C ASP A 226 -9.70 16.37 6.37
N GLY A 227 -8.67 16.10 7.16
CA GLY A 227 -8.14 17.00 8.18
C GLY A 227 -8.71 16.80 9.58
N ASP A 228 -9.79 16.03 9.76
CA ASP A 228 -10.35 15.78 11.09
C ASP A 228 -9.35 15.00 11.97
N THR A 229 -9.28 15.39 13.25
CA THR A 229 -8.58 14.63 14.26
C THR A 229 -9.54 13.61 14.87
N VAL A 230 -9.07 12.37 15.02
CA VAL A 230 -9.81 11.27 15.62
C VAL A 230 -9.08 10.67 16.81
N THR A 231 -9.82 10.06 17.71
CA THR A 231 -9.28 9.31 18.85
C THR A 231 -9.52 7.81 18.66
N ALA A 232 -8.65 6.99 19.27
CA ALA A 232 -8.79 5.54 19.29
C ALA A 232 -10.10 5.08 19.95
N GLY A 233 -10.99 4.47 19.21
CA GLY A 233 -12.24 3.90 19.69
C GLY A 233 -13.49 4.74 19.45
#